data_a5a95bd39b55d934dbfdcda5bf18edef
#
_entry.id   a5a95bd39b55d934dbfdcda5bf18edef
#
_cell.length_a   1.000
_cell.length_b   1.000
_cell.length_c   1.000
_cell.angle_alpha   90.00
_cell.angle_beta   90.00
_cell.angle_gamma   90.00
#
_symmetry.space_group_name_H-M   'P 1'
#
loop_
_entity.id
_entity.type
_entity.pdbx_description
1 polymer ?
#
loop_
_entity_poly.entity_id
_entity_poly.type
_entity_poly.pdbx_seq_one_letter_code
_entity_poly.pdbx_strand_id
1 'polypeptide(L)'
;MGKNQVVLRHVTKRFTTRTMGTVTAVDDFNLEIKEGECFSFLGPSGCGKTTTLRMIAGFEDLSEGEIELCGRPVSIKSKNLYIPPEERDLGMVFQAFAVWPHMNIFDNVAFPLKIRKTPKREIEARVKEALKHCSLDGLEKLYPSELSGGQQQRIALARAIVTNPKVMLLDEPLSNLDPKLRETMRFEIKELQRQFGFTIIFVTHDQSEAMAISDRMMVCDMGKIMQIDTPENLYRKPNSRFVHNFLGESTFINVVLKDGKVFPKGDNSQAIDIEIPAGAEKEMVIATRPNAIKLTKNSGFMTHIEKRIFLTDKTEYLVQVGEQLVKIQTPHRVVFAPGETCGIEITSPGWYPPEDKETEAERARRQRF
;
A
#
# COMPACT_ATOMS: atom_id res chain seq x y z
N MET A 1 20.23 11.93 11.34
CA MET A 1 19.60 10.83 10.56
C MET A 1 19.09 9.80 11.57
N GLY A 2 17.79 9.41 11.49
CA GLY A 2 17.23 8.40 12.40
C GLY A 2 17.89 7.03 12.18
N LYS A 3 17.98 6.24 13.26
CA LYS A 3 18.53 4.88 13.22
C LYS A 3 17.60 3.98 12.40
N ASN A 4 18.14 3.13 11.52
CA ASN A 4 17.35 2.13 10.81
C ASN A 4 16.92 1.03 11.79
N GLN A 5 15.62 0.73 11.80
CA GLN A 5 15.03 -0.26 12.69
C GLN A 5 14.86 -1.61 11.99
N VAL A 6 14.57 -1.59 10.71
CA VAL A 6 14.48 -2.78 9.86
C VAL A 6 15.25 -2.53 8.57
N VAL A 7 16.13 -3.46 8.21
CA VAL A 7 16.93 -3.37 6.98
C VAL A 7 16.86 -4.69 6.23
N LEU A 8 16.51 -4.63 4.96
CA LEU A 8 16.55 -5.72 4.01
C LEU A 8 17.61 -5.41 2.96
N ARG A 9 18.54 -6.35 2.69
CA ARG A 9 19.56 -6.21 1.65
C ARG A 9 19.56 -7.43 0.75
N HIS A 10 19.28 -7.21 -0.52
CA HIS A 10 19.23 -8.23 -1.58
C HIS A 10 18.34 -9.43 -1.21
N VAL A 11 17.20 -9.15 -0.54
CA VAL A 11 16.29 -10.19 -0.05
C VAL A 11 15.52 -10.81 -1.21
N THR A 12 15.70 -12.10 -1.40
CA THR A 12 15.00 -12.90 -2.41
C THR A 12 14.35 -14.11 -1.77
N LYS A 13 13.11 -14.41 -2.17
CA LYS A 13 12.39 -15.63 -1.79
C LYS A 13 11.88 -16.37 -3.02
N ARG A 14 12.28 -17.62 -3.13
CA ARG A 14 11.79 -18.57 -4.16
C ARG A 14 11.08 -19.73 -3.49
N PHE A 15 9.95 -20.12 -4.06
CA PHE A 15 9.21 -21.31 -3.68
C PHE A 15 9.28 -22.31 -4.83
N THR A 16 9.61 -23.57 -4.52
CA THR A 16 9.59 -24.66 -5.50
C THR A 16 8.32 -25.47 -5.29
N THR A 17 7.47 -25.51 -6.29
CA THR A 17 6.23 -26.31 -6.29
C THR A 17 6.32 -27.42 -7.32
N ARG A 18 5.63 -28.53 -7.06
CA ARG A 18 5.63 -29.69 -7.99
C ARG A 18 4.95 -29.38 -9.33
N THR A 19 3.99 -28.45 -9.33
CA THR A 19 3.15 -28.14 -10.49
C THR A 19 3.64 -26.95 -11.31
N MET A 20 4.23 -25.94 -10.67
CA MET A 20 4.61 -24.67 -11.32
C MET A 20 6.12 -24.44 -11.39
N GLY A 21 6.95 -25.41 -10.92
CA GLY A 21 8.39 -25.23 -10.84
C GLY A 21 8.79 -24.19 -9.76
N THR A 22 9.85 -23.41 -10.02
CA THR A 22 10.32 -22.37 -9.09
C THR A 22 9.64 -21.04 -9.38
N VAL A 23 8.95 -20.50 -8.38
CA VAL A 23 8.29 -19.17 -8.41
C VAL A 23 9.08 -18.23 -7.51
N THR A 24 9.48 -17.07 -8.04
CA THR A 24 10.12 -16.01 -7.27
C THR A 24 9.05 -15.07 -6.73
N ALA A 25 8.75 -15.18 -5.42
CA ALA A 25 7.73 -14.37 -4.76
C ALA A 25 8.27 -13.00 -4.32
N VAL A 26 9.56 -12.91 -4.02
CA VAL A 26 10.27 -11.67 -3.68
C VAL A 26 11.61 -11.69 -4.41
N ASP A 27 11.93 -10.64 -5.16
CA ASP A 27 13.07 -10.56 -6.08
C ASP A 27 13.90 -9.31 -5.75
N ASP A 28 15.05 -9.52 -5.10
CA ASP A 28 16.04 -8.48 -4.77
C ASP A 28 15.47 -7.27 -4.00
N PHE A 29 14.71 -7.51 -2.92
CA PHE A 29 14.20 -6.41 -2.10
C PHE A 29 15.32 -5.73 -1.31
N ASN A 30 15.41 -4.42 -1.47
CA ASN A 30 16.31 -3.53 -0.75
C ASN A 30 15.45 -2.44 -0.07
N LEU A 31 15.45 -2.43 1.28
CA LEU A 31 14.53 -1.60 2.06
C LEU A 31 15.15 -1.20 3.39
N GLU A 32 14.98 0.06 3.77
CA GLU A 32 15.34 0.59 5.08
C GLU A 32 14.15 1.30 5.71
N ILE A 33 13.74 0.86 6.91
CA ILE A 33 12.67 1.46 7.69
C ILE A 33 13.27 2.06 8.95
N LYS A 34 12.95 3.32 9.23
CA LYS A 34 13.52 4.08 10.34
C LYS A 34 12.81 3.77 11.65
N GLU A 35 13.48 4.05 12.76
CA GLU A 35 12.91 3.96 14.09
C GLU A 35 11.69 4.90 14.23
N GLY A 36 10.58 4.37 14.78
CA GLY A 36 9.34 5.10 14.97
C GLY A 36 8.54 5.35 13.67
N GLU A 37 8.99 4.83 12.53
CA GLU A 37 8.29 5.01 11.25
C GLU A 37 7.11 4.05 11.11
N CYS A 38 6.00 4.53 10.58
CA CYS A 38 4.92 3.70 10.05
C CYS A 38 5.13 3.49 8.55
N PHE A 39 5.53 2.28 8.17
CA PHE A 39 5.87 1.94 6.80
C PHE A 39 4.90 0.91 6.23
N SER A 40 4.25 1.20 5.11
CA SER A 40 3.30 0.27 4.50
C SER A 40 3.86 -0.48 3.30
N PHE A 41 3.48 -1.77 3.19
CA PHE A 41 3.65 -2.59 2.00
C PHE A 41 2.33 -2.60 1.24
N LEU A 42 2.31 -2.02 0.05
CA LEU A 42 1.13 -1.88 -0.79
C LEU A 42 1.39 -2.50 -2.17
N GLY A 43 0.39 -3.17 -2.75
CA GLY A 43 0.50 -3.78 -4.06
C GLY A 43 -0.61 -4.80 -4.31
N PRO A 44 -0.75 -5.31 -5.55
CA PRO A 44 -1.70 -6.36 -5.89
C PRO A 44 -1.51 -7.64 -5.06
N SER A 45 -2.50 -8.52 -5.06
CA SER A 45 -2.35 -9.85 -4.48
C SER A 45 -1.20 -10.60 -5.17
N GLY A 46 -0.40 -11.35 -4.38
CA GLY A 46 0.73 -12.11 -4.91
C GLY A 46 2.01 -11.32 -5.18
N CYS A 47 2.07 -9.99 -4.97
CA CYS A 47 3.30 -9.21 -5.21
C CYS A 47 4.41 -9.39 -4.15
N GLY A 48 4.21 -10.23 -3.12
CA GLY A 48 5.24 -10.57 -2.14
C GLY A 48 5.12 -9.90 -0.77
N LYS A 49 4.11 -9.06 -0.48
CA LYS A 49 3.93 -8.33 0.79
C LYS A 49 3.95 -9.23 2.03
N THR A 50 2.99 -10.15 2.12
CA THR A 50 2.88 -11.10 3.24
C THR A 50 4.10 -12.01 3.32
N THR A 51 4.68 -12.42 2.20
CA THR A 51 5.92 -13.22 2.18
C THR A 51 7.07 -12.43 2.79
N THR A 52 7.24 -11.16 2.43
CA THR A 52 8.27 -10.28 3.00
C THR A 52 8.03 -10.08 4.50
N LEU A 53 6.77 -9.82 4.90
CA LEU A 53 6.42 -9.69 6.31
C LEU A 53 6.77 -10.97 7.10
N ARG A 54 6.46 -12.15 6.56
CA ARG A 54 6.78 -13.45 7.19
C ARG A 54 8.27 -13.72 7.29
N MET A 55 9.06 -13.27 6.31
CA MET A 55 10.52 -13.34 6.39
C MET A 55 11.06 -12.43 7.49
N ILE A 56 10.53 -11.22 7.64
CA ILE A 56 10.89 -10.29 8.74
C ILE A 56 10.49 -10.89 10.09
N ALA A 57 9.30 -11.50 10.17
CA ALA A 57 8.81 -12.16 11.38
C ALA A 57 9.58 -13.44 11.74
N GLY A 58 10.24 -14.09 10.78
CA GLY A 58 10.94 -15.37 10.96
C GLY A 58 10.03 -16.59 10.77
N PHE A 59 8.88 -16.47 10.13
CA PHE A 59 8.07 -17.63 9.74
C PHE A 59 8.52 -18.24 8.40
N GLU A 60 9.29 -17.48 7.62
CA GLU A 60 9.87 -17.91 6.36
C GLU A 60 11.37 -17.57 6.34
N ASP A 61 12.19 -18.50 5.84
CA ASP A 61 13.60 -18.23 5.62
C ASP A 61 13.85 -17.62 4.24
N LEU A 62 14.94 -16.88 4.11
CA LEU A 62 15.38 -16.28 2.84
C LEU A 62 15.87 -17.35 1.86
N SER A 63 15.72 -17.11 0.56
CA SER A 63 16.50 -17.83 -0.46
C SER A 63 17.87 -17.17 -0.69
N GLU A 64 17.93 -15.82 -0.61
CA GLU A 64 19.15 -15.01 -0.72
C GLU A 64 18.99 -13.71 0.09
N GLY A 65 20.11 -13.06 0.41
CA GLY A 65 20.14 -11.78 1.07
C GLY A 65 20.26 -11.84 2.60
N GLU A 66 19.95 -10.71 3.24
CA GLU A 66 20.03 -10.55 4.69
C GLU A 66 18.93 -9.64 5.24
N ILE A 67 18.50 -9.93 6.48
CA ILE A 67 17.58 -9.09 7.26
C ILE A 67 18.22 -8.74 8.59
N GLU A 68 18.12 -7.44 8.93
CA GLU A 68 18.57 -6.88 10.20
C GLU A 68 17.40 -6.22 10.92
N LEU A 69 17.25 -6.45 12.22
CA LEU A 69 16.26 -5.83 13.10
C LEU A 69 16.95 -5.14 14.26
N CYS A 70 16.63 -3.87 14.48
CA CYS A 70 17.19 -3.08 15.60
C CYS A 70 18.73 -3.07 15.65
N GLY A 71 19.41 -3.14 14.50
CA GLY A 71 20.88 -3.23 14.41
C GLY A 71 21.45 -4.63 14.65
N ARG A 72 20.61 -5.67 14.75
CA ARG A 72 20.99 -7.07 14.92
C ARG A 72 20.62 -7.87 13.68
N PRO A 73 21.55 -8.56 13.02
CA PRO A 73 21.23 -9.51 11.96
C PRO A 73 20.34 -10.64 12.50
N VAL A 74 19.22 -10.90 11.83
CA VAL A 74 18.25 -11.96 12.19
C VAL A 74 18.16 -13.06 11.14
N SER A 75 18.58 -12.78 9.90
CA SER A 75 18.66 -13.78 8.84
C SER A 75 19.75 -13.36 7.85
N ILE A 76 20.73 -14.23 7.58
CA ILE A 76 21.81 -14.05 6.60
C ILE A 76 21.99 -15.38 5.86
N LYS A 77 21.51 -15.47 4.62
CA LYS A 77 21.54 -16.74 3.90
C LYS A 77 22.94 -17.26 3.64
N SER A 78 23.87 -16.41 3.25
CA SER A 78 25.26 -16.77 2.97
C SER A 78 26.03 -17.29 4.20
N LYS A 79 25.57 -16.96 5.41
CA LYS A 79 26.17 -17.41 6.68
C LYS A 79 25.34 -18.48 7.40
N ASN A 80 24.26 -18.93 6.77
CA ASN A 80 23.28 -19.85 7.37
C ASN A 80 22.79 -19.39 8.76
N LEU A 81 22.71 -18.05 8.96
CA LEU A 81 22.19 -17.44 10.18
C LEU A 81 20.66 -17.31 10.02
N TYR A 82 19.94 -17.88 10.98
CA TYR A 82 18.49 -17.74 11.08
C TYR A 82 18.05 -17.71 12.54
N ILE A 83 17.40 -16.62 12.93
CA ILE A 83 16.83 -16.46 14.26
C ILE A 83 15.33 -16.74 14.17
N PRO A 84 14.78 -17.67 14.97
CA PRO A 84 13.37 -18.01 14.92
C PRO A 84 12.47 -16.88 15.44
N PRO A 85 11.14 -16.89 15.14
CA PRO A 85 10.21 -15.80 15.45
C PRO A 85 10.19 -15.39 16.93
N GLU A 86 10.23 -16.35 17.84
CA GLU A 86 10.15 -16.14 19.29
C GLU A 86 11.36 -15.38 19.86
N GLU A 87 12.47 -15.34 19.13
CA GLU A 87 13.71 -14.65 19.52
C GLU A 87 13.91 -13.30 18.80
N ARG A 88 13.00 -12.90 17.93
CA ARG A 88 13.09 -11.63 17.17
C ARG A 88 12.54 -10.42 17.89
N ASP A 89 11.85 -10.62 18.99
CA ASP A 89 11.31 -9.56 19.87
C ASP A 89 10.35 -8.60 19.15
N LEU A 90 9.48 -9.16 18.33
CA LEU A 90 8.49 -8.45 17.51
C LEU A 90 7.08 -8.57 18.10
N GLY A 91 6.24 -7.55 17.88
CA GLY A 91 4.78 -7.69 18.00
C GLY A 91 4.19 -8.06 16.64
N MET A 92 3.19 -8.94 16.60
CA MET A 92 2.51 -9.29 15.35
C MET A 92 1.00 -9.37 15.52
N VAL A 93 0.28 -8.79 14.56
CA VAL A 93 -1.17 -8.91 14.39
C VAL A 93 -1.45 -9.55 13.05
N PHE A 94 -2.19 -10.66 13.07
CA PHE A 94 -2.55 -11.43 11.89
C PHE A 94 -3.89 -10.98 11.32
N GLN A 95 -4.13 -11.23 10.06
CA GLN A 95 -5.36 -10.91 9.34
C GLN A 95 -6.62 -11.50 10.02
N ALA A 96 -6.54 -12.74 10.54
CA ALA A 96 -7.64 -13.42 11.22
C ALA A 96 -7.70 -13.15 12.74
N PHE A 97 -7.07 -12.06 13.24
CA PHE A 97 -6.93 -11.68 14.65
C PHE A 97 -6.18 -12.71 15.50
N ALA A 98 -6.29 -14.00 15.20
CA ALA A 98 -5.69 -15.13 15.91
C ALA A 98 -5.92 -15.09 17.43
N VAL A 99 -7.11 -14.66 17.85
CA VAL A 99 -7.52 -14.64 19.26
C VAL A 99 -7.90 -16.05 19.70
N TRP A 100 -7.46 -16.49 20.87
CA TRP A 100 -7.79 -17.83 21.39
C TRP A 100 -9.20 -17.84 22.01
N PRO A 101 -10.17 -18.56 21.42
CA PRO A 101 -11.56 -18.49 21.85
C PRO A 101 -11.82 -19.13 23.23
N HIS A 102 -10.95 -20.01 23.67
CA HIS A 102 -11.03 -20.72 24.97
C HIS A 102 -10.37 -19.93 26.12
N MET A 103 -9.78 -18.78 25.86
CA MET A 103 -9.18 -17.88 26.83
C MET A 103 -10.01 -16.61 26.93
N ASN A 104 -10.17 -16.06 28.15
CA ASN A 104 -10.74 -14.73 28.33
C ASN A 104 -9.80 -13.64 27.79
N ILE A 105 -10.23 -12.39 27.77
CA ILE A 105 -9.46 -11.26 27.24
C ILE A 105 -8.13 -11.08 27.99
N PHE A 106 -8.18 -11.13 29.34
CA PHE A 106 -6.97 -11.02 30.15
C PHE A 106 -5.94 -12.08 29.79
N ASP A 107 -6.36 -13.34 29.70
CA ASP A 107 -5.47 -14.47 29.41
C ASP A 107 -4.92 -14.41 27.97
N ASN A 108 -5.71 -13.96 27.00
CA ASN A 108 -5.25 -13.70 25.64
C ASN A 108 -4.09 -12.68 25.61
N VAL A 109 -4.25 -11.55 26.32
CA VAL A 109 -3.23 -10.49 26.35
C VAL A 109 -2.05 -10.88 27.24
N ALA A 110 -2.27 -11.60 28.33
CA ALA A 110 -1.23 -12.05 29.24
C ALA A 110 -0.33 -13.16 28.65
N PHE A 111 -0.80 -13.88 27.64
CA PHE A 111 -0.15 -15.08 27.13
C PHE A 111 1.34 -14.89 26.76
N PRO A 112 1.75 -13.88 25.96
CA PRO A 112 3.15 -13.70 25.61
C PRO A 112 4.05 -13.40 26.83
N LEU A 113 3.52 -12.71 27.85
CA LEU A 113 4.24 -12.46 29.09
C LEU A 113 4.41 -13.73 29.94
N LYS A 114 3.38 -14.61 29.93
CA LYS A 114 3.45 -15.94 30.59
C LYS A 114 4.54 -16.82 29.96
N ILE A 115 4.63 -16.85 28.61
CA ILE A 115 5.71 -17.56 27.89
C ILE A 115 7.09 -17.01 28.26
N ARG A 116 7.24 -15.68 28.41
CA ARG A 116 8.47 -15.03 28.85
C ARG A 116 8.76 -15.23 30.34
N LYS A 117 7.93 -15.96 31.08
CA LYS A 117 8.03 -16.21 32.54
C LYS A 117 8.10 -14.90 33.36
N THR A 118 7.39 -13.86 32.89
CA THR A 118 7.28 -12.57 33.60
C THR A 118 6.58 -12.78 34.96
N PRO A 119 7.00 -12.08 36.05
CA PRO A 119 6.35 -12.19 37.37
C PRO A 119 4.86 -11.81 37.32
N LYS A 120 4.00 -12.56 38.06
CA LYS A 120 2.55 -12.39 38.03
C LYS A 120 2.09 -10.94 38.27
N ARG A 121 2.71 -10.25 39.25
CA ARG A 121 2.38 -8.84 39.58
C ARG A 121 2.65 -7.91 38.39
N GLU A 122 3.73 -8.16 37.66
CA GLU A 122 4.08 -7.38 36.45
C GLU A 122 3.12 -7.69 35.29
N ILE A 123 2.72 -8.98 35.11
CA ILE A 123 1.71 -9.36 34.11
C ILE A 123 0.42 -8.59 34.37
N GLU A 124 -0.09 -8.57 35.60
CA GLU A 124 -1.34 -7.89 35.95
C GLU A 124 -1.28 -6.39 35.62
N ALA A 125 -0.16 -5.73 35.94
CA ALA A 125 0.02 -4.30 35.66
C ALA A 125 0.08 -4.01 34.15
N ARG A 126 0.92 -4.75 33.40
CA ARG A 126 1.12 -4.54 31.95
C ARG A 126 -0.13 -4.89 31.14
N VAL A 127 -0.83 -5.97 31.50
CA VAL A 127 -2.08 -6.35 30.83
C VAL A 127 -3.15 -5.27 31.05
N LYS A 128 -3.32 -4.79 32.28
CA LYS A 128 -4.29 -3.71 32.58
C LYS A 128 -3.97 -2.44 31.79
N GLU A 129 -2.71 -2.08 31.68
CA GLU A 129 -2.27 -0.92 30.89
C GLU A 129 -2.56 -1.13 29.38
N ALA A 130 -2.19 -2.30 28.81
CA ALA A 130 -2.44 -2.61 27.41
C ALA A 130 -3.94 -2.61 27.07
N LEU A 131 -4.78 -3.17 27.94
CA LEU A 131 -6.24 -3.18 27.79
C LEU A 131 -6.81 -1.76 27.80
N LYS A 132 -6.34 -0.91 28.71
CA LYS A 132 -6.75 0.50 28.78
C LYS A 132 -6.42 1.25 27.49
N HIS A 133 -5.19 1.08 26.94
CA HIS A 133 -4.77 1.71 25.68
C HIS A 133 -5.57 1.24 24.46
N CYS A 134 -6.10 0.01 24.51
CA CYS A 134 -6.96 -0.54 23.47
C CYS A 134 -8.46 -0.38 23.75
N SER A 135 -8.87 0.42 24.75
CA SER A 135 -10.27 0.65 25.12
C SER A 135 -11.02 -0.66 25.41
N LEU A 136 -10.38 -1.57 26.16
CA LEU A 136 -10.92 -2.85 26.60
C LEU A 136 -10.96 -2.98 28.13
N ASP A 137 -10.74 -1.89 28.85
CA ASP A 137 -10.84 -1.87 30.32
C ASP A 137 -12.25 -2.23 30.79
N GLY A 138 -12.32 -3.04 31.85
CA GLY A 138 -13.58 -3.59 32.38
C GLY A 138 -14.10 -4.83 31.65
N LEU A 139 -13.45 -5.25 30.56
CA LEU A 139 -13.87 -6.43 29.77
C LEU A 139 -12.97 -7.66 29.98
N GLU A 140 -12.05 -7.63 30.94
CA GLU A 140 -10.98 -8.60 31.15
C GLU A 140 -11.46 -10.06 31.25
N LYS A 141 -12.65 -10.26 31.84
CA LYS A 141 -13.22 -11.57 32.12
C LYS A 141 -14.06 -12.15 30.99
N LEU A 142 -14.42 -11.33 29.98
CA LEU A 142 -15.19 -11.76 28.82
C LEU A 142 -14.37 -12.64 27.89
N TYR A 143 -15.06 -13.43 27.08
CA TYR A 143 -14.45 -14.28 26.04
C TYR A 143 -14.61 -13.64 24.67
N PRO A 144 -13.73 -13.96 23.70
CA PRO A 144 -13.80 -13.40 22.34
C PRO A 144 -15.14 -13.58 21.64
N SER A 145 -15.88 -14.66 21.92
CA SER A 145 -17.21 -14.95 21.37
C SER A 145 -18.31 -13.96 21.81
N GLU A 146 -18.08 -13.22 22.89
CA GLU A 146 -19.00 -12.22 23.43
C GLU A 146 -18.76 -10.82 22.84
N LEU A 147 -17.79 -10.68 21.94
CA LEU A 147 -17.28 -9.40 21.45
C LEU A 147 -17.49 -9.21 19.94
N SER A 148 -17.62 -7.94 19.53
CA SER A 148 -17.63 -7.55 18.12
C SER A 148 -16.25 -7.79 17.45
N GLY A 149 -16.21 -7.86 16.11
CA GLY A 149 -14.96 -8.02 15.37
C GLY A 149 -13.93 -6.92 15.67
N GLY A 150 -14.36 -5.67 15.86
CA GLY A 150 -13.46 -4.59 16.26
C GLY A 150 -12.89 -4.75 17.67
N GLN A 151 -13.67 -5.26 18.62
CA GLN A 151 -13.16 -5.59 19.95
C GLN A 151 -12.17 -6.74 19.90
N GLN A 152 -12.41 -7.75 19.06
CA GLN A 152 -11.45 -8.86 18.85
C GLN A 152 -10.14 -8.35 18.23
N GLN A 153 -10.21 -7.41 17.29
CA GLN A 153 -9.03 -6.72 16.74
C GLN A 153 -8.23 -6.00 17.83
N ARG A 154 -8.92 -5.29 18.73
CA ARG A 154 -8.26 -4.60 19.85
C ARG A 154 -7.60 -5.58 20.83
N ILE A 155 -8.14 -6.79 21.04
CA ILE A 155 -7.45 -7.84 21.80
C ILE A 155 -6.14 -8.23 21.12
N ALA A 156 -6.16 -8.43 19.80
CA ALA A 156 -4.93 -8.76 19.05
C ALA A 156 -3.87 -7.66 19.15
N LEU A 157 -4.29 -6.37 19.06
CA LEU A 157 -3.40 -5.22 19.27
C LEU A 157 -2.87 -5.19 20.71
N ALA A 158 -3.73 -5.32 21.72
CA ALA A 158 -3.33 -5.33 23.14
C ALA A 158 -2.31 -6.44 23.42
N ARG A 159 -2.52 -7.64 22.86
CA ARG A 159 -1.59 -8.77 22.97
C ARG A 159 -0.24 -8.48 22.30
N ALA A 160 -0.24 -7.74 21.18
CA ALA A 160 0.99 -7.38 20.50
C ALA A 160 1.79 -6.30 21.25
N ILE A 161 1.12 -5.28 21.81
CA ILE A 161 1.79 -4.16 22.51
C ILE A 161 2.22 -4.52 23.94
N VAL A 162 1.60 -5.50 24.59
CA VAL A 162 1.86 -5.84 26.00
C VAL A 162 3.32 -6.24 26.27
N THR A 163 4.02 -6.73 25.24
CA THR A 163 5.47 -7.05 25.33
C THR A 163 6.37 -5.84 25.11
N ASN A 164 5.80 -4.67 24.83
CA ASN A 164 6.52 -3.43 24.47
C ASN A 164 7.55 -3.64 23.34
N PRO A 165 7.11 -4.15 22.16
CA PRO A 165 8.01 -4.45 21.06
C PRO A 165 8.54 -3.16 20.43
N LYS A 166 9.76 -3.20 19.87
CA LYS A 166 10.30 -2.07 19.08
C LYS A 166 9.71 -2.03 17.66
N VAL A 167 9.31 -3.17 17.13
CA VAL A 167 8.71 -3.31 15.79
C VAL A 167 7.42 -4.09 15.87
N MET A 168 6.37 -3.55 15.27
CA MET A 168 5.07 -4.19 15.09
C MET A 168 4.83 -4.53 13.64
N LEU A 169 4.42 -5.77 13.39
CA LEU A 169 4.05 -6.30 12.08
C LEU A 169 2.54 -6.48 12.03
N LEU A 170 1.88 -5.81 11.10
CA LEU A 170 0.43 -5.84 10.94
C LEU A 170 0.10 -6.41 9.55
N ASP A 171 -0.39 -7.66 9.49
CA ASP A 171 -0.72 -8.35 8.24
C ASP A 171 -2.21 -8.20 7.94
N GLU A 172 -2.58 -7.26 7.07
CA GLU A 172 -3.96 -6.90 6.69
C GLU A 172 -4.91 -6.74 7.89
N PRO A 173 -4.53 -5.97 8.92
CA PRO A 173 -5.23 -6.00 10.20
C PRO A 173 -6.66 -5.48 10.13
N LEU A 174 -7.03 -4.72 9.09
CA LEU A 174 -8.33 -4.07 8.97
C LEU A 174 -9.26 -4.73 7.95
N SER A 175 -8.80 -5.75 7.23
CA SER A 175 -9.54 -6.36 6.10
C SER A 175 -10.91 -6.93 6.48
N ASN A 176 -11.05 -7.44 7.71
CA ASN A 176 -12.27 -8.10 8.20
C ASN A 176 -13.24 -7.14 8.93
N LEU A 177 -13.01 -5.83 8.87
CA LEU A 177 -13.82 -4.81 9.53
C LEU A 177 -14.72 -4.08 8.53
N ASP A 178 -15.88 -3.59 9.00
CA ASP A 178 -16.73 -2.71 8.22
C ASP A 178 -16.05 -1.35 7.97
N PRO A 179 -16.46 -0.58 6.93
CA PRO A 179 -15.77 0.65 6.52
C PRO A 179 -15.65 1.71 7.63
N LYS A 180 -16.68 1.89 8.45
CA LYS A 180 -16.70 2.89 9.52
C LYS A 180 -15.74 2.51 10.66
N LEU A 181 -15.76 1.23 11.04
CA LEU A 181 -14.87 0.70 12.06
C LEU A 181 -13.41 0.70 11.59
N ARG A 182 -13.17 0.39 10.32
CA ARG A 182 -11.85 0.46 9.68
C ARG A 182 -11.23 1.85 9.79
N GLU A 183 -12.02 2.90 9.52
CA GLU A 183 -11.57 4.28 9.68
C GLU A 183 -11.17 4.59 11.11
N THR A 184 -11.99 4.23 12.10
CA THR A 184 -11.69 4.40 13.52
C THR A 184 -10.41 3.67 13.93
N MET A 185 -10.26 2.42 13.51
CA MET A 185 -9.09 1.60 13.86
C MET A 185 -7.78 2.12 13.25
N ARG A 186 -7.82 2.77 12.08
CA ARG A 186 -6.64 3.45 11.52
C ARG A 186 -6.12 4.55 12.45
N PHE A 187 -7.02 5.38 12.97
CA PHE A 187 -6.64 6.43 13.93
C PHE A 187 -6.09 5.83 15.23
N GLU A 188 -6.72 4.79 15.76
CA GLU A 188 -6.27 4.10 16.97
C GLU A 188 -4.87 3.51 16.83
N ILE A 189 -4.58 2.82 15.71
CA ILE A 189 -3.25 2.27 15.43
C ILE A 189 -2.19 3.39 15.35
N LYS A 190 -2.50 4.51 14.69
CA LYS A 190 -1.57 5.64 14.58
C LYS A 190 -1.35 6.31 15.94
N GLU A 191 -2.39 6.41 16.77
CA GLU A 191 -2.27 6.96 18.12
C GLU A 191 -1.42 6.06 19.04
N LEU A 192 -1.65 4.74 19.00
CA LEU A 192 -0.80 3.78 19.70
C LEU A 192 0.66 3.88 19.26
N GLN A 193 0.91 4.01 17.96
CA GLN A 193 2.27 4.19 17.43
C GLN A 193 2.94 5.45 17.97
N ARG A 194 2.21 6.57 18.01
CA ARG A 194 2.72 7.84 18.58
C ARG A 194 3.02 7.73 20.08
N GLN A 195 2.14 7.06 20.82
CA GLN A 195 2.24 6.94 22.27
C GLN A 195 3.40 6.03 22.69
N PHE A 196 3.58 4.91 22.01
CA PHE A 196 4.59 3.91 22.36
C PHE A 196 5.90 4.06 21.58
N GLY A 197 5.91 4.80 20.48
CA GLY A 197 7.09 5.05 19.67
C GLY A 197 7.61 3.83 18.89
N PHE A 198 6.83 2.75 18.77
CA PHE A 198 7.25 1.58 18.01
C PHE A 198 7.20 1.83 16.50
N THR A 199 8.06 1.12 15.77
CA THR A 199 8.04 1.08 14.31
C THR A 199 6.96 0.13 13.83
N ILE A 200 6.17 0.53 12.83
CA ILE A 200 5.12 -0.30 12.23
C ILE A 200 5.52 -0.72 10.82
N ILE A 201 5.36 -2.02 10.50
CA ILE A 201 5.21 -2.50 9.13
C ILE A 201 3.76 -2.91 8.93
N PHE A 202 3.06 -2.19 8.06
CA PHE A 202 1.64 -2.36 7.79
C PHE A 202 1.43 -2.93 6.40
N VAL A 203 0.93 -4.15 6.30
CA VAL A 203 0.58 -4.78 5.03
C VAL A 203 -0.90 -4.56 4.73
N THR A 204 -1.21 -4.06 3.58
CA THR A 204 -2.58 -3.92 3.08
C THR A 204 -2.65 -3.95 1.56
N HIS A 205 -3.81 -4.25 1.01
CA HIS A 205 -4.14 -4.04 -0.39
C HIS A 205 -5.02 -2.79 -0.59
N ASP A 206 -5.48 -2.17 0.48
CA ASP A 206 -6.29 -0.94 0.45
C ASP A 206 -5.40 0.30 0.39
N GLN A 207 -5.53 1.05 -0.70
CA GLN A 207 -4.76 2.28 -0.93
C GLN A 207 -5.08 3.36 0.11
N SER A 208 -6.36 3.48 0.51
CA SER A 208 -6.81 4.50 1.47
C SER A 208 -6.22 4.23 2.86
N GLU A 209 -6.09 2.96 3.24
CA GLU A 209 -5.43 2.57 4.49
C GLU A 209 -3.96 2.95 4.47
N ALA A 210 -3.23 2.51 3.43
CA ALA A 210 -1.80 2.80 3.29
C ALA A 210 -1.52 4.31 3.26
N MET A 211 -2.29 5.06 2.45
CA MET A 211 -2.14 6.52 2.33
C MET A 211 -2.39 7.27 3.65
N ALA A 212 -3.34 6.80 4.46
CA ALA A 212 -3.74 7.49 5.70
C ALA A 212 -2.81 7.21 6.88
N ILE A 213 -2.19 6.02 6.95
CA ILE A 213 -1.43 5.62 8.15
C ILE A 213 0.08 5.79 7.99
N SER A 214 0.60 5.77 6.75
CA SER A 214 2.04 5.66 6.50
C SER A 214 2.78 6.98 6.54
N ASP A 215 4.00 6.95 7.07
CA ASP A 215 4.98 8.03 6.90
C ASP A 215 5.71 7.84 5.54
N ARG A 216 6.06 6.59 5.20
CA ARG A 216 6.49 6.15 3.87
C ARG A 216 5.85 4.81 3.54
N MET A 217 5.79 4.50 2.26
CA MET A 217 5.28 3.22 1.80
C MET A 217 6.00 2.74 0.55
N MET A 218 6.03 1.44 0.34
CA MET A 218 6.45 0.84 -0.92
C MET A 218 5.25 0.37 -1.72
N VAL A 219 5.30 0.58 -3.02
CA VAL A 219 4.43 -0.08 -4.00
C VAL A 219 5.22 -1.22 -4.62
N CYS A 220 4.67 -2.44 -4.54
CA CYS A 220 5.28 -3.61 -5.14
C CYS A 220 4.39 -4.25 -6.21
N ASP A 221 5.01 -4.86 -7.22
CA ASP A 221 4.36 -5.66 -8.25
C ASP A 221 5.26 -6.84 -8.64
N MET A 222 4.66 -8.02 -8.85
CA MET A 222 5.33 -9.24 -9.33
C MET A 222 6.66 -9.56 -8.63
N GLY A 223 6.69 -9.40 -7.31
CA GLY A 223 7.87 -9.67 -6.49
C GLY A 223 8.95 -8.60 -6.54
N LYS A 224 8.68 -7.41 -7.10
CA LYS A 224 9.63 -6.30 -7.18
C LYS A 224 9.10 -5.05 -6.48
N ILE A 225 10.00 -4.26 -5.91
CA ILE A 225 9.68 -2.92 -5.42
C ILE A 225 9.65 -1.97 -6.61
N MET A 226 8.49 -1.37 -6.86
CA MET A 226 8.31 -0.42 -7.96
C MET A 226 8.71 0.99 -7.56
N GLN A 227 8.31 1.43 -6.36
CA GLN A 227 8.67 2.74 -5.82
C GLN A 227 8.53 2.75 -4.30
N ILE A 228 9.41 3.50 -3.62
CA ILE A 228 9.34 3.80 -2.19
C ILE A 228 9.38 5.31 -2.02
N ASP A 229 8.37 5.89 -1.36
CA ASP A 229 8.33 7.31 -1.04
C ASP A 229 7.24 7.60 0.02
N THR A 230 7.05 8.87 0.35
CA THR A 230 5.87 9.33 1.11
C THR A 230 4.60 9.09 0.29
N PRO A 231 3.44 8.91 0.93
CA PRO A 231 2.16 8.74 0.23
C PRO A 231 1.89 9.86 -0.79
N GLU A 232 2.15 11.11 -0.42
CA GLU A 232 1.94 12.27 -1.29
C GLU A 232 2.83 12.23 -2.53
N ASN A 233 4.13 11.89 -2.39
CA ASN A 233 5.05 11.79 -3.52
C ASN A 233 4.67 10.63 -4.45
N LEU A 234 4.32 9.47 -3.91
CA LEU A 234 3.88 8.32 -4.70
C LEU A 234 2.63 8.64 -5.55
N TYR A 235 1.71 9.45 -5.01
CA TYR A 235 0.51 9.87 -5.71
C TYR A 235 0.78 10.97 -6.76
N ARG A 236 1.62 11.98 -6.41
CA ARG A 236 1.87 13.15 -7.25
C ARG A 236 3.02 12.96 -8.25
N LYS A 237 4.02 12.13 -7.91
CA LYS A 237 5.26 11.91 -8.71
C LYS A 237 5.52 10.41 -8.89
N PRO A 238 4.56 9.63 -9.43
CA PRO A 238 4.78 8.22 -9.70
C PRO A 238 5.88 8.06 -10.76
N ASN A 239 6.80 7.12 -10.50
CA ASN A 239 7.95 6.86 -11.40
C ASN A 239 7.61 5.98 -12.60
N SER A 240 6.43 5.38 -12.63
CA SER A 240 5.98 4.49 -13.71
C SER A 240 4.47 4.56 -13.93
N ARG A 241 4.03 4.14 -15.12
CA ARG A 241 2.60 4.02 -15.42
C ARG A 241 1.89 3.07 -14.48
N PHE A 242 2.57 1.99 -14.06
CA PHE A 242 2.02 1.05 -13.08
C PHE A 242 1.70 1.76 -11.77
N VAL A 243 2.67 2.47 -11.15
CA VAL A 243 2.46 3.19 -9.89
C VAL A 243 1.39 4.27 -10.04
N HIS A 244 1.40 5.00 -11.16
CA HIS A 244 0.37 6.00 -11.47
C HIS A 244 -1.03 5.37 -11.50
N ASN A 245 -1.20 4.28 -12.24
CA ASN A 245 -2.50 3.62 -12.36
C ASN A 245 -2.92 2.88 -11.08
N PHE A 246 -1.96 2.33 -10.36
CA PHE A 246 -2.23 1.58 -9.13
C PHE A 246 -2.68 2.48 -7.97
N LEU A 247 -2.18 3.71 -7.86
CA LEU A 247 -2.50 4.65 -6.77
C LEU A 247 -3.64 5.61 -7.12
N GLY A 248 -4.75 5.09 -7.60
CA GLY A 248 -5.96 5.85 -7.93
C GLY A 248 -6.30 5.86 -9.41
N GLU A 249 -7.47 6.39 -9.73
CA GLU A 249 -7.92 6.47 -11.12
C GLU A 249 -6.96 7.31 -11.97
N SER A 250 -6.68 6.82 -13.17
CA SER A 250 -5.76 7.46 -14.11
C SER A 250 -6.39 7.56 -15.50
N THR A 251 -6.13 8.66 -16.15
CA THR A 251 -6.42 8.87 -17.58
C THR A 251 -5.10 8.89 -18.33
N PHE A 252 -4.99 8.06 -19.36
CA PHE A 252 -3.82 7.99 -20.24
C PHE A 252 -4.19 8.48 -21.63
N ILE A 253 -3.40 9.41 -22.18
CA ILE A 253 -3.60 9.98 -23.51
C ILE A 253 -2.34 9.68 -24.33
N ASN A 254 -2.47 8.85 -25.36
CA ASN A 254 -1.39 8.59 -26.30
C ASN A 254 -1.21 9.80 -27.21
N VAL A 255 0.03 10.27 -27.31
CA VAL A 255 0.37 11.49 -28.05
C VAL A 255 1.57 11.29 -28.96
N VAL A 256 1.64 12.12 -30.00
CA VAL A 256 2.75 12.22 -30.94
C VAL A 256 3.32 13.61 -30.88
N LEU A 257 4.64 13.72 -30.72
CA LEU A 257 5.37 14.98 -30.73
C LEU A 257 5.80 15.31 -32.16
N LYS A 258 5.39 16.48 -32.64
CA LYS A 258 5.71 16.96 -33.98
C LYS A 258 5.89 18.46 -33.93
N ASP A 259 7.02 18.95 -34.50
CA ASP A 259 7.34 20.37 -34.63
C ASP A 259 7.22 21.15 -33.28
N GLY A 260 7.67 20.53 -32.17
CA GLY A 260 7.60 21.13 -30.83
C GLY A 260 6.19 21.24 -30.25
N LYS A 261 5.21 20.55 -30.84
CA LYS A 261 3.82 20.52 -30.37
C LYS A 261 3.38 19.12 -30.07
N VAL A 262 2.38 18.99 -29.21
CA VAL A 262 1.80 17.72 -28.75
C VAL A 262 0.47 17.48 -29.45
N PHE A 263 0.34 16.39 -30.17
CA PHE A 263 -0.88 16.00 -30.84
C PHE A 263 -1.42 14.68 -30.26
N PRO A 264 -2.72 14.53 -30.05
CA PRO A 264 -3.30 13.21 -29.74
C PRO A 264 -2.98 12.22 -30.88
N LYS A 265 -2.75 10.96 -30.52
CA LYS A 265 -2.58 9.91 -31.53
C LYS A 265 -3.86 9.80 -32.37
N GLY A 266 -3.71 9.79 -33.70
CA GLY A 266 -4.82 9.73 -34.65
C GLY A 266 -5.45 11.08 -35.01
N ASP A 267 -5.03 12.20 -34.39
CA ASP A 267 -5.53 13.54 -34.70
C ASP A 267 -4.39 14.56 -34.72
N ASN A 268 -4.07 15.11 -35.88
CA ASN A 268 -3.07 16.17 -36.07
C ASN A 268 -3.70 17.54 -36.35
N SER A 269 -5.00 17.69 -36.21
CA SER A 269 -5.71 18.94 -36.53
C SER A 269 -5.51 20.00 -35.45
N GLN A 270 -5.40 19.58 -34.20
CA GLN A 270 -5.26 20.48 -33.04
C GLN A 270 -4.22 19.95 -32.06
N ALA A 271 -3.32 20.83 -31.62
CA ALA A 271 -2.33 20.50 -30.58
C ALA A 271 -2.94 20.65 -29.18
N ILE A 272 -2.51 19.82 -28.26
CA ILE A 272 -2.73 19.98 -26.82
C ILE A 272 -1.68 20.96 -26.28
N ASP A 273 -2.12 22.02 -25.62
CA ASP A 273 -1.23 23.04 -25.05
C ASP A 273 -0.70 22.58 -23.69
N ILE A 274 0.46 21.93 -23.70
CA ILE A 274 1.17 21.46 -22.52
C ILE A 274 2.69 21.51 -22.75
N GLU A 275 3.44 21.69 -21.67
CA GLU A 275 4.90 21.70 -21.68
C GLU A 275 5.46 20.31 -21.99
N ILE A 276 6.41 20.24 -22.93
CA ILE A 276 7.09 19.00 -23.32
C ILE A 276 8.34 18.85 -22.45
N PRO A 277 8.51 17.72 -21.74
CA PRO A 277 9.70 17.50 -20.92
C PRO A 277 10.96 17.32 -21.79
N ALA A 278 12.10 17.70 -21.26
CA ALA A 278 13.38 17.48 -21.91
C ALA A 278 13.63 15.98 -22.16
N GLY A 279 14.05 15.62 -23.39
CA GLY A 279 14.30 14.22 -23.75
C GLY A 279 13.06 13.41 -24.12
N ALA A 280 11.90 14.05 -24.32
CA ALA A 280 10.70 13.36 -24.78
C ALA A 280 10.90 12.72 -26.16
N GLU A 281 10.41 11.49 -26.31
CA GLU A 281 10.45 10.74 -27.57
C GLU A 281 9.30 11.16 -28.49
N LYS A 282 9.36 10.71 -29.76
CA LYS A 282 8.34 11.04 -30.77
C LYS A 282 6.93 10.57 -30.38
N GLU A 283 6.81 9.41 -29.76
CA GLU A 283 5.57 8.88 -29.21
C GLU A 283 5.68 8.82 -27.70
N MET A 284 4.70 9.37 -26.99
CA MET A 284 4.65 9.42 -25.53
C MET A 284 3.22 9.15 -25.03
N VAL A 285 3.10 8.92 -23.75
CA VAL A 285 1.82 8.83 -23.04
C VAL A 285 1.75 9.89 -21.97
N ILE A 286 0.76 10.74 -22.05
CA ILE A 286 0.40 11.65 -20.96
C ILE A 286 -0.46 10.87 -19.98
N ALA A 287 -0.05 10.80 -18.73
CA ALA A 287 -0.86 10.28 -17.64
C ALA A 287 -1.31 11.45 -16.74
N THR A 288 -2.57 11.46 -16.39
CA THR A 288 -3.12 12.49 -15.50
C THR A 288 -4.25 11.89 -14.66
N ARG A 289 -4.62 12.56 -13.59
CA ARG A 289 -5.81 12.19 -12.82
C ARG A 289 -7.05 12.71 -13.54
N PRO A 290 -8.18 11.96 -13.57
CA PRO A 290 -9.39 12.45 -14.23
C PRO A 290 -9.90 13.79 -13.70
N ASN A 291 -9.65 14.09 -12.43
CA ASN A 291 -10.00 15.36 -11.78
C ASN A 291 -8.96 16.49 -12.00
N ALA A 292 -7.83 16.19 -12.60
CA ALA A 292 -6.81 17.17 -13.01
C ALA A 292 -6.97 17.61 -14.47
N ILE A 293 -8.03 17.16 -15.14
CA ILE A 293 -8.46 17.66 -16.47
C ILE A 293 -9.62 18.60 -16.23
N LYS A 294 -9.48 19.84 -16.65
CA LYS A 294 -10.57 20.84 -16.59
C LYS A 294 -11.39 20.83 -17.86
N LEU A 295 -12.72 20.87 -17.72
CA LEU A 295 -13.64 21.16 -18.79
C LEU A 295 -13.86 22.67 -18.89
N THR A 296 -13.69 23.22 -20.10
CA THR A 296 -13.89 24.63 -20.42
C THR A 296 -14.90 24.77 -21.57
N LYS A 297 -15.43 25.99 -21.76
CA LYS A 297 -16.34 26.25 -22.90
C LYS A 297 -15.60 26.60 -24.19
N ASN A 298 -14.52 27.40 -24.09
CA ASN A 298 -13.93 28.03 -25.27
C ASN A 298 -12.38 28.04 -25.23
N SER A 299 -11.73 27.22 -24.39
CA SER A 299 -10.27 27.17 -24.28
C SER A 299 -9.76 25.74 -24.20
N GLY A 300 -8.46 25.54 -24.47
CA GLY A 300 -7.82 24.25 -24.47
C GLY A 300 -8.05 23.45 -25.75
N PHE A 301 -7.86 22.12 -25.68
CA PHE A 301 -8.12 21.20 -26.79
C PHE A 301 -9.61 21.02 -26.95
N MET A 302 -10.16 21.44 -28.10
CA MET A 302 -11.60 21.40 -28.38
C MET A 302 -12.06 20.01 -28.80
N THR A 303 -13.11 19.54 -28.16
CA THR A 303 -13.72 18.24 -28.39
C THR A 303 -15.22 18.28 -28.06
N HIS A 304 -15.89 17.14 -27.98
CA HIS A 304 -17.29 17.07 -27.59
C HIS A 304 -17.52 15.98 -26.51
N ILE A 305 -18.58 16.16 -25.76
CA ILE A 305 -19.00 15.24 -24.70
C ILE A 305 -19.68 14.02 -25.34
N GLU A 306 -19.06 12.85 -25.21
CA GLU A 306 -19.65 11.58 -25.64
C GLU A 306 -20.68 11.06 -24.64
N LYS A 307 -20.30 11.07 -23.35
CA LYS A 307 -21.15 10.57 -22.26
C LYS A 307 -21.00 11.42 -21.02
N ARG A 308 -22.11 11.52 -20.27
CA ARG A 308 -22.16 12.11 -18.93
C ARG A 308 -22.73 11.11 -17.95
N ILE A 309 -22.06 10.90 -16.83
CA ILE A 309 -22.47 9.97 -15.77
C ILE A 309 -22.47 10.75 -14.45
N PHE A 310 -23.64 10.83 -13.79
CA PHE A 310 -23.78 11.48 -12.50
C PHE A 310 -23.49 10.42 -11.40
N LEU A 311 -22.52 10.68 -10.53
CA LEU A 311 -22.19 9.87 -9.37
C LEU A 311 -22.49 10.65 -8.10
N THR A 312 -22.41 10.01 -6.95
CA THR A 312 -22.80 10.60 -5.66
C THR A 312 -21.96 11.85 -5.28
N ASP A 313 -20.69 11.85 -5.62
CA ASP A 313 -19.68 12.87 -5.21
C ASP A 313 -19.12 13.69 -6.37
N LYS A 314 -19.37 13.26 -7.62
CA LYS A 314 -18.76 13.83 -8.83
C LYS A 314 -19.61 13.54 -10.07
N THR A 315 -19.34 14.27 -11.14
CA THR A 315 -19.83 13.95 -12.48
C THR A 315 -18.67 13.47 -13.33
N GLU A 316 -18.83 12.33 -14.01
CA GLU A 316 -17.88 11.81 -14.97
C GLU A 316 -18.30 12.15 -16.39
N TYR A 317 -17.34 12.54 -17.19
CA TYR A 317 -17.47 12.80 -18.62
C TYR A 317 -16.53 11.90 -19.40
N LEU A 318 -17.01 11.39 -20.53
CA LEU A 318 -16.15 10.78 -21.55
C LEU A 318 -16.11 11.73 -22.73
N VAL A 319 -14.91 12.08 -23.18
CA VAL A 319 -14.66 12.95 -24.33
C VAL A 319 -13.73 12.26 -25.31
N GLN A 320 -13.90 12.56 -26.61
CA GLN A 320 -13.01 12.03 -27.64
C GLN A 320 -11.73 12.85 -27.72
N VAL A 321 -10.56 12.19 -27.63
CA VAL A 321 -9.24 12.83 -27.80
C VAL A 321 -8.40 11.96 -28.74
N GLY A 322 -8.27 12.38 -30.00
CA GLY A 322 -7.71 11.53 -31.05
C GLY A 322 -8.52 10.24 -31.22
N GLU A 323 -7.85 9.09 -31.19
CA GLU A 323 -8.47 7.77 -31.36
C GLU A 323 -9.09 7.19 -30.07
N GLN A 324 -9.04 7.89 -28.93
CA GLN A 324 -9.38 7.32 -27.63
C GLN A 324 -10.39 8.15 -26.85
N LEU A 325 -11.18 7.46 -26.00
CA LEU A 325 -12.07 8.09 -25.03
C LEU A 325 -11.32 8.41 -23.75
N VAL A 326 -11.39 9.66 -23.32
CA VAL A 326 -10.73 10.19 -22.14
C VAL A 326 -11.76 10.44 -21.05
N LYS A 327 -11.51 9.90 -19.85
CA LYS A 327 -12.35 10.12 -18.65
C LYS A 327 -11.94 11.39 -17.96
N ILE A 328 -12.92 12.22 -17.63
CA ILE A 328 -12.78 13.47 -16.86
C ILE A 328 -13.74 13.44 -15.68
N GLN A 329 -13.31 13.88 -14.52
CA GLN A 329 -14.14 13.98 -13.32
C GLN A 329 -14.21 15.42 -12.86
N THR A 330 -15.44 15.92 -12.63
CA THR A 330 -15.68 17.30 -12.22
C THR A 330 -16.64 17.37 -11.03
N PRO A 331 -16.59 18.45 -10.24
CA PRO A 331 -17.69 18.77 -9.32
C PRO A 331 -19.02 18.94 -10.07
N HIS A 332 -20.14 18.62 -9.43
CA HIS A 332 -21.49 18.68 -10.03
C HIS A 332 -21.88 20.06 -10.58
N ARG A 333 -21.25 21.14 -10.11
CA ARG A 333 -21.50 22.52 -10.63
C ARG A 333 -21.03 22.73 -12.06
N VAL A 334 -20.16 21.87 -12.57
CA VAL A 334 -19.70 21.90 -13.97
C VAL A 334 -20.69 21.05 -14.77
N VAL A 335 -21.46 21.65 -15.67
CA VAL A 335 -22.51 20.96 -16.40
C VAL A 335 -22.31 21.16 -17.90
N PHE A 336 -22.15 20.03 -18.59
CA PHE A 336 -22.18 19.90 -20.04
C PHE A 336 -23.16 18.80 -20.43
N ALA A 337 -23.84 18.97 -21.55
CA ALA A 337 -24.74 17.94 -22.11
C ALA A 337 -23.97 16.99 -23.05
N PRO A 338 -24.42 15.73 -23.21
CA PRO A 338 -23.91 14.87 -24.28
C PRO A 338 -24.08 15.54 -25.63
N GLY A 339 -23.06 15.47 -26.49
CA GLY A 339 -23.00 16.14 -27.81
C GLY A 339 -22.55 17.60 -27.74
N GLU A 340 -22.48 18.20 -26.57
CA GLU A 340 -22.01 19.60 -26.41
C GLU A 340 -20.49 19.70 -26.65
N THR A 341 -20.07 20.75 -27.38
CA THR A 341 -18.66 21.08 -27.58
C THR A 341 -18.05 21.62 -26.29
N CYS A 342 -16.87 21.12 -25.93
CA CYS A 342 -16.10 21.57 -24.78
C CYS A 342 -14.61 21.61 -25.10
N GLY A 343 -13.86 22.37 -24.33
CA GLY A 343 -12.41 22.30 -24.31
C GLY A 343 -11.88 21.53 -23.13
N ILE A 344 -10.72 20.92 -23.24
CA ILE A 344 -10.02 20.28 -22.15
C ILE A 344 -8.68 20.92 -21.91
N GLU A 345 -8.33 21.12 -20.61
CA GLU A 345 -7.03 21.60 -20.16
C GLU A 345 -6.47 20.61 -19.15
N ILE A 346 -5.24 20.13 -19.41
CA ILE A 346 -4.54 19.18 -18.52
C ILE A 346 -3.63 19.98 -17.60
N THR A 347 -3.88 19.90 -16.28
CA THR A 347 -3.17 20.74 -15.30
C THR A 347 -1.95 20.12 -14.66
N SER A 348 -1.82 18.80 -14.69
CA SER A 348 -0.70 18.08 -14.03
C SER A 348 -0.34 16.83 -14.84
N PRO A 349 0.30 16.97 -16.01
CA PRO A 349 0.68 15.85 -16.84
C PRO A 349 1.89 15.11 -16.26
N GLY A 350 1.80 13.79 -16.13
CA GLY A 350 2.93 12.87 -16.05
C GLY A 350 3.27 12.38 -17.46
N TRP A 351 4.55 12.22 -17.78
CA TRP A 351 4.99 11.78 -19.09
C TRP A 351 5.66 10.40 -18.98
N TYR A 352 5.20 9.46 -19.79
CA TYR A 352 5.72 8.10 -19.84
C TYR A 352 6.00 7.68 -21.28
N PRO A 353 6.95 6.76 -21.49
CA PRO A 353 7.11 6.12 -22.79
C PRO A 353 5.82 5.36 -23.16
N PRO A 354 5.60 5.10 -24.46
CA PRO A 354 4.60 4.13 -24.89
C PRO A 354 4.83 2.81 -24.14
N GLU A 355 3.77 2.03 -23.94
CA GLU A 355 3.94 0.73 -23.29
C GLU A 355 4.98 -0.08 -24.05
N ASP A 356 6.08 -0.43 -23.38
CA ASP A 356 6.87 -1.55 -23.81
C ASP A 356 5.94 -2.76 -23.84
N LYS A 357 5.91 -3.45 -24.97
CA LYS A 357 5.14 -4.69 -25.08
C LYS A 357 5.59 -5.58 -23.95
N GLU A 358 4.70 -5.77 -22.98
CA GLU A 358 4.91 -6.68 -21.85
C GLU A 358 5.52 -7.96 -22.41
N THR A 359 6.69 -8.34 -21.93
CA THR A 359 7.34 -9.56 -22.44
C THR A 359 6.41 -10.75 -22.19
N GLU A 360 6.47 -11.79 -23.04
CA GLU A 360 5.67 -13.01 -22.82
C GLU A 360 5.89 -13.60 -21.41
N ALA A 361 7.09 -13.43 -20.86
CA ALA A 361 7.43 -13.85 -19.50
C ALA A 361 6.69 -13.02 -18.42
N GLU A 362 6.49 -11.72 -18.62
CA GLU A 362 5.75 -10.85 -17.70
C GLU A 362 4.24 -11.12 -17.77
N ARG A 363 3.68 -11.32 -18.96
CA ARG A 363 2.28 -11.75 -19.13
C ARG A 363 2.01 -13.12 -18.49
N ALA A 364 2.91 -14.07 -18.69
CA ALA A 364 2.81 -15.38 -18.09
C ALA A 364 2.92 -15.33 -16.55
N ARG A 365 3.68 -14.38 -15.98
CA ARG A 365 3.74 -14.13 -14.54
C ARG A 365 2.42 -13.57 -14.02
N ARG A 366 1.82 -12.56 -14.67
CA ARG A 366 0.51 -12.00 -14.25
C ARG A 366 -0.64 -13.00 -14.29
N GLN A 367 -0.61 -13.97 -15.21
CA GLN A 367 -1.65 -15.01 -15.29
C GLN A 367 -1.51 -16.12 -14.24
N ARG A 368 -0.36 -16.20 -13.52
CA ARG A 368 -0.06 -17.23 -12.52
C ARG A 368 -0.37 -16.77 -11.08
N PHE A 369 -0.69 -15.51 -10.88
CA PHE A 369 -1.09 -14.88 -9.62
C PHE A 369 -2.55 -14.37 -9.70
#